data_70e0e16f353d03cbefd8d03b27e8d0e8
#
_entry.id   70e0e16f353d03cbefd8d03b27e8d0e8
#
_cell.length_a   1.000
_cell.length_b   1.000
_cell.length_c   1.000
_cell.angle_alpha   90.00
_cell.angle_beta   90.00
_cell.angle_gamma   90.00
#
_symmetry.space_group_name_H-M   'P 1'
#
loop_
_entity.id
_entity.type
_entity.pdbx_description
1 polymer ?
#
loop_
_entity_poly.entity_id
_entity_poly.type
_entity_poly.pdbx_seq_one_letter_code
_entity_poly.pdbx_strand_id
1 'polypeptide(L)'
;MMLKGRHLYDPLTKIPLLVKYPGQQAAGQTDSFLSENIDVAPTVLELCGQPIPPTMQGRSLLGNDHRQFVFSEAQFGSQTNSKIGYMLRSDSYKLLVYGSMQDCGFYDLKKDPFELHDVSKEPDYQETLHRYQTALSDFVLFHALGKVHLDTKAPQQRNQEVLNRQAEELKAFIRSQW
;
A
#
# COMPACT_ATOMS: atom_id res chain seq x y z
N MET A 1 -9.98 -21.57 18.39
CA MET A 1 -10.21 -20.25 17.79
C MET A 1 -8.84 -19.68 17.43
N MET A 2 -8.48 -19.63 16.15
CA MET A 2 -7.21 -19.02 15.75
C MET A 2 -7.36 -17.49 15.85
N LEU A 3 -6.64 -16.88 16.76
CA LEU A 3 -6.55 -15.41 16.83
C LEU A 3 -5.73 -14.93 15.63
N LYS A 4 -6.21 -13.91 14.92
CA LYS A 4 -5.41 -13.20 13.93
C LYS A 4 -4.17 -12.65 14.65
N GLY A 5 -2.99 -13.19 14.31
CA GLY A 5 -1.73 -12.65 14.78
C GLY A 5 -1.49 -11.26 14.19
N ARG A 6 -0.60 -10.49 14.81
CA ARG A 6 -0.17 -9.17 14.32
C ARG A 6 1.04 -9.31 13.40
N HIS A 7 1.02 -10.29 12.48
CA HIS A 7 2.11 -10.56 11.56
C HIS A 7 1.73 -10.13 10.14
N LEU A 8 2.72 -9.86 9.31
CA LEU A 8 2.54 -9.38 7.93
C LEU A 8 2.79 -10.50 6.90
N TYR A 9 2.58 -11.76 7.29
CA TYR A 9 2.63 -12.92 6.39
C TYR A 9 1.41 -12.99 5.47
N ASP A 10 1.55 -13.67 4.32
CA ASP A 10 0.50 -13.78 3.30
C ASP A 10 -0.87 -14.23 3.84
N PRO A 11 -0.99 -15.18 4.80
CA PRO A 11 -2.30 -15.54 5.35
C PRO A 11 -3.08 -14.38 6.01
N LEU A 12 -2.40 -13.29 6.33
CA LEU A 12 -3.01 -12.09 6.93
C LEU A 12 -3.08 -10.90 5.98
N THR A 13 -2.16 -10.81 5.03
CA THR A 13 -2.03 -9.65 4.13
C THR A 13 -2.61 -9.91 2.74
N LYS A 14 -2.60 -11.16 2.28
CA LYS A 14 -3.17 -11.55 0.99
C LYS A 14 -4.65 -11.85 1.15
N ILE A 15 -5.48 -10.87 0.79
CA ILE A 15 -6.94 -10.99 0.84
C ILE A 15 -7.51 -11.11 -0.57
N PRO A 16 -8.58 -11.89 -0.78
CA PRO A 16 -9.25 -11.97 -2.07
C PRO A 16 -9.96 -10.65 -2.38
N LEU A 17 -9.83 -10.20 -3.64
CA LEU A 17 -10.60 -9.09 -4.19
C LEU A 17 -11.44 -9.62 -5.36
N LEU A 18 -12.76 -9.48 -5.25
CA LEU A 18 -13.70 -9.83 -6.30
C LEU A 18 -14.39 -8.57 -6.79
N VAL A 19 -14.34 -8.35 -8.09
CA VAL A 19 -14.94 -7.18 -8.73
C VAL A 19 -15.95 -7.64 -9.80
N LYS A 20 -17.17 -7.10 -9.73
CA LYS A 20 -18.16 -7.24 -10.79
C LYS A 20 -18.24 -5.96 -11.57
N TYR A 21 -17.67 -5.97 -12.79
CA TYR A 21 -17.72 -4.81 -13.68
C TYR A 21 -19.09 -4.65 -14.34
N PRO A 22 -19.49 -3.42 -14.71
CA PRO A 22 -20.67 -3.16 -15.52
C PRO A 22 -20.66 -3.99 -16.82
N GLY A 23 -21.82 -4.46 -17.26
CA GLY A 23 -21.93 -5.25 -18.48
C GLY A 23 -21.22 -6.61 -18.45
N GLN A 24 -20.84 -7.10 -17.27
CA GLN A 24 -20.12 -8.38 -17.10
C GLN A 24 -18.77 -8.42 -17.84
N GLN A 25 -18.15 -7.28 -18.07
CA GLN A 25 -16.80 -7.22 -18.64
C GLN A 25 -15.83 -8.01 -17.78
N ALA A 26 -14.92 -8.75 -18.41
CA ALA A 26 -13.95 -9.62 -17.74
C ALA A 26 -14.57 -10.69 -16.81
N ALA A 27 -15.83 -11.08 -17.01
CA ALA A 27 -16.46 -12.13 -16.21
C ALA A 27 -15.67 -13.46 -16.30
N GLY A 28 -15.39 -14.07 -15.15
CA GLY A 28 -14.61 -15.31 -15.06
C GLY A 28 -13.10 -15.15 -15.26
N GLN A 29 -12.59 -13.94 -15.45
CA GLN A 29 -11.16 -13.68 -15.52
C GLN A 29 -10.55 -13.57 -14.12
N THR A 30 -9.28 -13.93 -14.03
CA THR A 30 -8.47 -13.76 -12.82
C THR A 30 -7.20 -13.02 -13.20
N ASP A 31 -6.92 -11.95 -12.49
CA ASP A 31 -5.68 -11.20 -12.60
C ASP A 31 -4.76 -11.52 -11.43
N SER A 32 -3.46 -11.55 -11.72
CA SER A 32 -2.41 -11.84 -10.74
C SER A 32 -1.55 -10.64 -10.37
N PHE A 33 -1.88 -9.44 -10.88
CA PHE A 33 -1.10 -8.25 -10.55
C PHE A 33 -1.27 -7.83 -9.09
N LEU A 34 -0.24 -7.19 -8.57
CA LEU A 34 -0.24 -6.69 -7.20
C LEU A 34 -1.21 -5.52 -7.03
N SER A 35 -2.08 -5.63 -6.04
CA SER A 35 -3.05 -4.59 -5.68
C SER A 35 -3.12 -4.39 -4.18
N GLU A 36 -3.61 -3.23 -3.76
CA GLU A 36 -3.78 -2.86 -2.36
C GLU A 36 -5.22 -2.37 -2.11
N ASN A 37 -5.67 -2.43 -0.86
CA ASN A 37 -7.01 -1.95 -0.49
C ASN A 37 -7.25 -0.49 -0.87
N ILE A 38 -6.21 0.33 -0.87
CA ILE A 38 -6.30 1.74 -1.26
C ILE A 38 -6.61 1.93 -2.75
N ASP A 39 -6.49 0.88 -3.57
CA ASP A 39 -6.76 0.91 -5.01
C ASP A 39 -8.26 0.81 -5.32
N VAL A 40 -9.07 0.38 -4.35
CA VAL A 40 -10.52 0.21 -4.54
C VAL A 40 -11.20 1.56 -4.79
N ALA A 41 -10.89 2.57 -4.00
CA ALA A 41 -11.55 3.88 -4.11
C ALA A 41 -11.27 4.58 -5.46
N PRO A 42 -10.02 4.72 -5.95
CA PRO A 42 -9.76 5.29 -7.26
C PRO A 42 -10.37 4.44 -8.40
N THR A 43 -10.44 3.11 -8.26
CA THR A 43 -11.11 2.25 -9.24
C THR A 43 -12.60 2.55 -9.35
N VAL A 44 -13.28 2.74 -8.21
CA VAL A 44 -14.70 3.11 -8.19
C VAL A 44 -14.93 4.49 -8.82
N LEU A 45 -14.08 5.47 -8.51
CA LEU A 45 -14.18 6.81 -9.11
C LEU A 45 -14.04 6.75 -10.63
N GLU A 46 -13.05 6.02 -11.13
CA GLU A 46 -12.85 5.87 -12.58
C GLU A 46 -14.02 5.16 -13.25
N LEU A 47 -14.56 4.09 -12.64
CA LEU A 47 -15.76 3.40 -13.14
C LEU A 47 -16.99 4.32 -13.19
N CYS A 48 -17.07 5.30 -12.30
CA CYS A 48 -18.11 6.31 -12.28
C CYS A 48 -17.82 7.52 -13.18
N GLY A 49 -16.73 7.51 -13.95
CA GLY A 49 -16.29 8.64 -14.77
C GLY A 49 -15.87 9.86 -13.97
N GLN A 50 -15.51 9.69 -12.71
CA GLN A 50 -15.08 10.77 -11.82
C GLN A 50 -13.56 10.90 -11.81
N PRO A 51 -13.01 12.11 -11.72
CA PRO A 51 -11.56 12.31 -11.60
C PRO A 51 -11.03 11.75 -10.28
N ILE A 52 -9.88 11.09 -10.35
CA ILE A 52 -9.17 10.60 -9.17
C ILE A 52 -8.42 11.78 -8.52
N PRO A 53 -8.72 12.16 -7.27
CA PRO A 53 -8.00 13.24 -6.59
C PRO A 53 -6.49 12.93 -6.47
N PRO A 54 -5.61 13.92 -6.71
CA PRO A 54 -4.17 13.71 -6.64
C PRO A 54 -3.66 13.39 -5.22
N THR A 55 -4.49 13.57 -4.20
CA THR A 55 -4.22 13.19 -2.81
C THR A 55 -4.43 11.70 -2.54
N MET A 56 -5.10 10.97 -3.45
CA MET A 56 -5.24 9.52 -3.35
C MET A 56 -3.93 8.84 -3.74
N GLN A 57 -3.44 7.96 -2.88
CA GLN A 57 -2.22 7.17 -3.10
C GLN A 57 -2.50 5.85 -3.83
N GLY A 58 -3.76 5.42 -3.84
CA GLY A 58 -4.20 4.23 -4.56
C GLY A 58 -4.18 4.46 -6.08
N ARG A 59 -4.11 3.38 -6.83
CA ARG A 59 -4.15 3.37 -8.30
C ARG A 59 -5.41 2.65 -8.76
N SER A 60 -6.01 3.11 -9.85
CA SER A 60 -7.12 2.36 -10.42
C SER A 60 -6.66 1.01 -10.97
N LEU A 61 -7.44 -0.01 -10.73
CA LEU A 61 -7.22 -1.37 -11.23
C LEU A 61 -7.64 -1.54 -12.70
N LEU A 62 -8.22 -0.51 -13.32
CA LEU A 62 -8.63 -0.53 -14.72
C LEU A 62 -7.48 -0.23 -15.69
N GLY A 63 -6.41 0.37 -15.19
CA GLY A 63 -5.24 0.73 -15.99
C GLY A 63 -4.23 -0.41 -16.13
N ASN A 64 -3.22 -0.17 -16.99
CA ASN A 64 -2.08 -1.08 -17.16
C ASN A 64 -0.87 -0.70 -16.28
N ASP A 65 -1.02 0.30 -15.41
CA ASP A 65 0.04 0.75 -14.49
C ASP A 65 0.05 -0.14 -13.24
N HIS A 66 0.60 -1.34 -13.39
CA HIS A 66 0.69 -2.30 -12.30
C HIS A 66 1.82 -1.95 -11.33
N ARG A 67 1.59 -2.23 -10.04
CA ARG A 67 2.58 -2.01 -8.99
C ARG A 67 3.71 -3.02 -9.10
N GLN A 68 4.94 -2.54 -8.94
CA GLN A 68 6.08 -3.42 -8.72
C GLN A 68 6.11 -3.96 -7.29
N PHE A 69 5.65 -3.16 -6.34
CA PHE A 69 5.60 -3.48 -4.92
C PHE A 69 4.25 -3.14 -4.31
N VAL A 70 3.84 -3.93 -3.32
CA VAL A 70 2.79 -3.60 -2.36
C VAL A 70 3.40 -3.43 -0.98
N PHE A 71 2.81 -2.53 -0.22
CA PHE A 71 3.27 -2.13 1.10
C PHE A 71 2.19 -2.37 2.15
N SER A 72 2.60 -2.75 3.34
CA SER A 72 1.72 -2.79 4.50
C SER A 72 2.50 -2.42 5.75
N GLU A 73 1.85 -1.73 6.67
CA GLU A 73 2.39 -1.49 8.00
C GLU A 73 1.42 -2.00 9.06
N ALA A 74 1.96 -2.45 10.17
CA ALA A 74 1.18 -2.86 11.32
C ALA A 74 1.87 -2.45 12.61
N GLN A 75 1.08 -2.04 13.59
CA GLN A 75 1.56 -1.70 14.92
C GLN A 75 1.45 -2.93 15.83
N PHE A 76 2.55 -3.26 16.50
CA PHE A 76 2.67 -4.38 17.43
C PHE A 76 2.95 -3.86 18.83
N GLY A 77 2.54 -4.64 19.85
CA GLY A 77 2.82 -4.32 21.26
C GLY A 77 1.71 -3.56 21.97
N SER A 78 2.01 -3.10 23.18
CA SER A 78 1.13 -2.28 24.01
C SER A 78 1.31 -0.78 23.71
N GLN A 79 0.45 0.05 24.26
CA GLN A 79 0.58 1.52 24.13
C GLN A 79 1.92 2.07 24.64
N THR A 80 2.55 1.37 25.58
CA THR A 80 3.83 1.78 26.20
C THR A 80 5.06 1.15 25.55
N ASN A 81 4.89 0.09 24.73
CA ASN A 81 5.98 -0.60 24.03
C ASN A 81 5.51 -1.02 22.64
N SER A 82 5.25 -0.04 21.82
CA SER A 82 4.74 -0.21 20.45
C SER A 82 5.91 -0.34 19.48
N LYS A 83 5.89 -1.41 18.67
CA LYS A 83 6.78 -1.58 17.53
C LYS A 83 5.96 -1.47 16.25
N ILE A 84 6.50 -0.86 15.23
CA ILE A 84 5.92 -0.84 13.90
C ILE A 84 6.61 -1.91 13.08
N GLY A 85 5.82 -2.74 12.41
CA GLY A 85 6.30 -3.67 11.40
C GLY A 85 5.92 -3.16 10.01
N TYR A 86 6.82 -3.36 9.08
CA TYR A 86 6.65 -3.01 7.67
C TYR A 86 6.79 -4.23 6.79
N MET A 87 6.00 -4.29 5.74
CA MET A 87 6.10 -5.28 4.68
C MET A 87 6.29 -4.57 3.34
N LEU A 88 7.26 -5.04 2.57
CA LEU A 88 7.37 -4.73 1.14
C LEU A 88 7.36 -6.05 0.37
N ARG A 89 6.42 -6.21 -0.56
CA ARG A 89 6.25 -7.44 -1.33
C ARG A 89 6.20 -7.14 -2.83
N SER A 90 6.90 -7.96 -3.60
CA SER A 90 6.73 -8.10 -5.04
C SER A 90 6.14 -9.48 -5.38
N ASP A 91 6.08 -9.81 -6.66
CA ASP A 91 5.70 -11.16 -7.11
C ASP A 91 6.73 -12.24 -6.75
N SER A 92 7.98 -11.85 -6.48
CA SER A 92 9.08 -12.81 -6.28
C SER A 92 9.59 -12.85 -4.87
N TYR A 93 9.58 -11.72 -4.17
CA TYR A 93 10.18 -11.63 -2.83
C TYR A 93 9.33 -10.81 -1.88
N LYS A 94 9.52 -11.08 -0.60
CA LYS A 94 8.88 -10.34 0.49
C LYS A 94 9.89 -9.99 1.56
N LEU A 95 9.92 -8.72 1.93
CA LEU A 95 10.69 -8.19 3.06
C LEU A 95 9.73 -7.87 4.21
N LEU A 96 10.05 -8.37 5.40
CA LEU A 96 9.39 -8.03 6.66
C LEU A 96 10.40 -7.37 7.59
N VAL A 97 10.05 -6.22 8.16
CA VAL A 97 10.92 -5.48 9.09
C VAL A 97 10.14 -5.20 10.37
N TYR A 98 10.69 -5.58 11.50
CA TYR A 98 10.07 -5.41 12.82
C TYR A 98 10.95 -4.56 13.73
N GLY A 99 10.79 -3.25 13.66
CA GLY A 99 11.50 -2.30 14.52
C GLY A 99 12.83 -1.78 13.95
N SER A 100 13.66 -2.61 13.32
CA SER A 100 14.91 -2.18 12.67
C SER A 100 15.19 -2.99 11.42
N MET A 101 16.01 -2.44 10.51
CA MET A 101 16.43 -3.14 9.29
C MET A 101 17.31 -4.37 9.55
N GLN A 102 17.92 -4.45 10.74
CA GLN A 102 18.68 -5.61 11.18
C GLN A 102 17.78 -6.76 11.65
N ASP A 103 16.57 -6.43 12.11
CA ASP A 103 15.54 -7.39 12.54
C ASP A 103 14.51 -7.55 11.42
N CYS A 104 14.96 -8.17 10.33
CA CYS A 104 14.13 -8.40 9.14
C CYS A 104 14.08 -9.88 8.77
N GLY A 105 12.96 -10.29 8.15
CA GLY A 105 12.82 -11.55 7.44
C GLY A 105 12.74 -11.29 5.94
N PHE A 106 13.37 -12.13 5.14
CA PHE A 106 13.34 -12.05 3.69
C PHE A 106 12.97 -13.40 3.08
N TYR A 107 12.01 -13.42 2.15
CA TYR A 107 11.42 -14.65 1.64
C TYR A 107 11.42 -14.66 0.12
N ASP A 108 11.87 -15.78 -0.48
CA ASP A 108 11.77 -16.06 -1.91
C ASP A 108 10.43 -16.74 -2.19
N LEU A 109 9.42 -15.98 -2.57
CA LEU A 109 8.06 -16.46 -2.78
C LEU A 109 7.90 -17.39 -3.98
N LYS A 110 8.90 -17.45 -4.88
CA LYS A 110 8.92 -18.38 -6.00
C LYS A 110 9.34 -19.79 -5.57
N LYS A 111 10.26 -19.87 -4.61
CA LYS A 111 10.75 -21.15 -4.06
C LYS A 111 9.97 -21.56 -2.81
N ASP A 112 9.55 -20.58 -2.01
CA ASP A 112 8.86 -20.77 -0.74
C ASP A 112 7.59 -19.90 -0.66
N PRO A 113 6.50 -20.30 -1.32
CA PRO A 113 5.24 -19.53 -1.32
C PRO A 113 4.54 -19.49 0.05
N PHE A 114 5.01 -20.27 1.02
CA PHE A 114 4.44 -20.32 2.38
C PHE A 114 5.27 -19.54 3.41
N GLU A 115 6.37 -18.89 2.98
CA GLU A 115 7.19 -18.04 3.86
C GLU A 115 7.75 -18.80 5.09
N LEU A 116 8.20 -20.04 4.89
CA LEU A 116 8.70 -20.92 5.94
C LEU A 116 10.21 -20.76 6.17
N HIS A 117 10.94 -20.29 5.14
CA HIS A 117 12.39 -20.20 5.14
C HIS A 117 12.84 -18.76 4.97
N ASP A 118 13.36 -18.18 6.05
CA ASP A 118 13.96 -16.85 6.05
C ASP A 118 15.36 -16.91 5.43
N VAL A 119 15.52 -16.31 4.25
CA VAL A 119 16.78 -16.23 3.50
C VAL A 119 17.54 -14.93 3.75
N SER A 120 17.14 -14.13 4.74
CA SER A 120 17.75 -12.82 5.03
C SER A 120 19.24 -12.88 5.37
N LYS A 121 19.76 -14.04 5.78
CA LYS A 121 21.17 -14.25 6.13
C LYS A 121 21.96 -15.02 5.07
N GLU A 122 21.32 -15.45 4.01
CA GLU A 122 21.97 -16.23 2.96
C GLU A 122 22.74 -15.29 2.02
N PRO A 123 24.02 -15.63 1.70
CA PRO A 123 24.88 -14.79 0.86
C PRO A 123 24.28 -14.48 -0.52
N ASP A 124 23.65 -15.46 -1.14
CA ASP A 124 23.10 -15.36 -2.49
C ASP A 124 21.94 -14.36 -2.61
N TYR A 125 21.30 -14.00 -1.49
CA TYR A 125 20.19 -13.09 -1.44
C TYR A 125 20.53 -11.67 -0.97
N GLN A 126 21.77 -11.41 -0.52
CA GLN A 126 22.16 -10.14 0.10
C GLN A 126 21.96 -8.92 -0.81
N GLU A 127 22.32 -9.03 -2.08
CA GLU A 127 22.11 -7.95 -3.04
C GLU A 127 20.63 -7.66 -3.23
N THR A 128 19.81 -8.70 -3.37
CA THR A 128 18.35 -8.55 -3.51
C THR A 128 17.73 -7.99 -2.25
N LEU A 129 18.12 -8.48 -1.08
CA LEU A 129 17.68 -7.96 0.21
C LEU A 129 17.99 -6.47 0.35
N HIS A 130 19.22 -6.06 0.02
CA HIS A 130 19.62 -4.65 0.07
C HIS A 130 18.76 -3.75 -0.83
N ARG A 131 18.43 -4.20 -2.04
CA ARG A 131 17.51 -3.48 -2.94
C ARG A 131 16.12 -3.30 -2.31
N TYR A 132 15.60 -4.34 -1.63
CA TYR A 132 14.29 -4.26 -0.96
C TYR A 132 14.34 -3.36 0.27
N GLN A 133 15.41 -3.40 1.05
CA GLN A 133 15.61 -2.49 2.18
C GLN A 133 15.69 -1.03 1.73
N THR A 134 16.40 -0.75 0.64
CA THR A 134 16.46 0.58 0.03
C THR A 134 15.09 1.03 -0.45
N ALA A 135 14.38 0.18 -1.22
CA ALA A 135 13.06 0.51 -1.72
C ALA A 135 12.04 0.76 -0.60
N LEU A 136 12.11 -0.03 0.49
CA LEU A 136 11.28 0.19 1.68
C LEU A 136 11.63 1.51 2.37
N SER A 137 12.92 1.81 2.53
CA SER A 137 13.38 3.06 3.14
C SER A 137 12.91 4.27 2.35
N ASP A 138 13.08 4.24 1.03
CA ASP A 138 12.63 5.31 0.14
C ASP A 138 11.11 5.50 0.21
N PHE A 139 10.36 4.39 0.21
CA PHE A 139 8.91 4.43 0.33
C PHE A 139 8.46 5.06 1.66
N VAL A 140 9.02 4.62 2.79
CA VAL A 140 8.67 5.13 4.12
C VAL A 140 9.08 6.60 4.25
N LEU A 141 10.28 6.98 3.81
CA LEU A 141 10.76 8.37 3.83
C LEU A 141 9.89 9.27 2.94
N PHE A 142 9.57 8.84 1.72
CA PHE A 142 8.73 9.61 0.81
C PHE A 142 7.33 9.84 1.41
N HIS A 143 6.71 8.81 1.95
CA HIS A 143 5.38 8.94 2.57
C HIS A 143 5.42 9.69 3.90
N ALA A 144 6.46 9.49 4.71
CA ALA A 144 6.64 10.24 5.95
C ALA A 144 6.91 11.73 5.67
N LEU A 145 7.81 12.04 4.74
CA LEU A 145 8.15 13.42 4.37
C LEU A 145 7.03 14.10 3.58
N GLY A 146 6.28 13.36 2.76
CA GLY A 146 5.09 13.90 2.08
C GLY A 146 3.96 14.26 3.04
N LYS A 147 3.91 13.63 4.22
CA LYS A 147 2.97 13.97 5.31
C LYS A 147 3.50 15.07 6.24
N VAL A 148 4.81 15.19 6.37
CA VAL A 148 5.47 16.25 7.15
C VAL A 148 5.90 17.34 6.18
N HIS A 149 5.03 18.29 5.91
CA HIS A 149 5.48 19.53 5.32
C HIS A 149 6.48 20.17 6.29
N LEU A 150 7.73 20.28 5.86
CA LEU A 150 8.81 20.99 6.60
C LEU A 150 8.52 22.49 6.77
N ASP A 151 7.35 22.94 6.39
CA ASP A 151 6.90 24.30 6.59
C ASP A 151 6.28 24.43 7.99
N THR A 152 7.15 24.71 8.95
CA THR A 152 6.82 24.84 10.38
C THR A 152 5.91 26.03 10.70
N LYS A 153 5.43 26.80 9.71
CA LYS A 153 4.66 28.05 9.96
C LYS A 153 3.17 28.00 9.67
N ALA A 154 2.60 27.00 9.01
CA ALA A 154 1.15 26.88 8.91
C ALA A 154 0.60 25.55 8.34
N PRO A 155 0.72 24.38 9.03
CA PRO A 155 0.08 23.15 8.55
C PRO A 155 -1.45 23.25 8.54
N GLN A 156 -2.02 24.00 9.49
CA GLN A 156 -3.48 24.09 9.65
C GLN A 156 -4.14 25.01 8.61
N GLN A 157 -3.53 26.15 8.28
CA GLN A 157 -4.10 27.08 7.30
C GLN A 157 -4.05 26.52 5.87
N ARG A 158 -2.93 25.91 5.49
CA ARG A 158 -2.77 25.34 4.14
C ARG A 158 -3.67 24.13 3.90
N ASN A 159 -3.83 23.25 4.90
CA ASN A 159 -4.80 22.16 4.82
C ASN A 159 -6.25 22.70 4.76
N GLN A 160 -6.56 23.77 5.47
CA GLN A 160 -7.88 24.37 5.43
C GLN A 160 -8.17 25.05 4.08
N GLU A 161 -7.19 25.71 3.47
CA GLU A 161 -7.31 26.27 2.12
C GLU A 161 -7.53 25.18 1.05
N VAL A 162 -6.79 24.09 1.13
CA VAL A 162 -6.98 22.93 0.22
C VAL A 162 -8.36 22.31 0.40
N LEU A 163 -8.80 22.09 1.64
CA LEU A 163 -10.13 21.55 1.94
C LEU A 163 -11.24 22.50 1.49
N ASN A 164 -11.08 23.80 1.69
CA ASN A 164 -12.04 24.81 1.25
C ASN A 164 -12.13 24.85 -0.28
N ARG A 165 -11.00 24.80 -0.98
CA ARG A 165 -10.96 24.75 -2.44
C ARG A 165 -11.64 23.49 -2.98
N GLN A 166 -11.36 22.32 -2.43
CA GLN A 166 -12.00 21.06 -2.80
C GLN A 166 -13.51 21.10 -2.53
N ALA A 167 -13.93 21.71 -1.41
CA ALA A 167 -15.34 21.87 -1.10
C ALA A 167 -16.06 22.80 -2.09
N GLU A 168 -15.42 23.87 -2.55
CA GLU A 168 -15.99 24.78 -3.57
C GLU A 168 -16.04 24.11 -4.95
N GLU A 169 -15.01 23.37 -5.33
CA GLU A 169 -14.99 22.60 -6.56
C GLU A 169 -16.12 21.54 -6.58
N LEU A 170 -16.32 20.85 -5.46
CA LEU A 170 -17.43 19.88 -5.30
C LEU A 170 -18.79 20.55 -5.37
N LYS A 171 -18.97 21.71 -4.71
CA LYS A 171 -20.23 22.48 -4.79
C LYS A 171 -20.51 22.96 -6.21
N ALA A 172 -19.48 23.44 -6.92
CA ALA A 172 -19.60 23.87 -8.32
C ALA A 172 -20.00 22.71 -9.22
N PHE A 173 -19.38 21.53 -9.04
CA PHE A 173 -19.74 20.32 -9.74
C PHE A 173 -21.20 19.91 -9.49
N ILE A 174 -21.65 19.86 -8.25
CA ILE A 174 -23.04 19.51 -7.91
C ILE A 174 -24.02 20.47 -8.58
N ARG A 175 -23.72 21.79 -8.57
CA ARG A 175 -24.57 22.79 -9.21
C ARG A 175 -24.62 22.67 -10.74
N SER A 176 -23.60 22.11 -11.37
CA SER A 176 -23.55 21.91 -12.83
C SER A 176 -24.35 20.72 -13.32
N GLN A 177 -24.78 19.84 -12.41
CA GLN A 177 -25.53 18.61 -12.70
C GLN A 177 -27.05 18.77 -12.50
N TRP A 178 -27.49 19.92 -11.99
CA TRP A 178 -28.90 20.30 -11.81
C TRP A 178 -29.19 21.63 -12.54
#